data_588c2da3d509e98090235bbd5b6f3b04
#
_entry.id   588c2da3d509e98090235bbd5b6f3b04
#
_cell.length_a   1.000
_cell.length_b   1.000
_cell.length_c   1.000
_cell.angle_alpha   90.00
_cell.angle_beta   90.00
_cell.angle_gamma   90.00
#
_symmetry.space_group_name_H-M   'P 1'
#
loop_
_entity.id
_entity.type
_entity.pdbx_description
1 polymer ?
#
loop_
_entity_poly.entity_id
_entity_poly.type
_entity_poly.pdbx_seq_one_letter_code
_entity_poly.pdbx_strand_id
1 'polypeptide(L)'
;MRILALLILYLCLATGALADTAPPVGFRTLNASGLEAKVWYPTTSTAPIIRLAENPVFVGVPVVEDAPAAEGLHPVALLSHGYSGLWRNQAWLAEALAQAGYIAIAFDHPGTSFGNMDPDWAAHLVRRPQQVSQVLDTLLADATFGARVDHAHISVIGHSLGGSTALFLAGAVFDPARLFDACGDSSDKIVCTLYRTGGLAPSQPPVSARDPRVTAIVLLDMEGIRAFAPDSLAGLPVPVLALVSGVEDPGLPLGWEGRAQSALLPPATSRYAEVIGATHFSFMSLCKPGAEALLGDDAYVCQGETVPRAELHRDIARTVINFLRSDTRLVSRLQSL
;
A
#
# COMPACT_ATOMS: atom_id res chain seq x y z
N MET A 1 8.07 13.48 79.09
CA MET A 1 7.55 13.73 77.75
C MET A 1 8.53 13.13 76.75
N ARG A 2 8.19 11.99 76.14
CA ARG A 2 9.01 11.28 75.12
C ARG A 2 8.39 11.57 73.79
N ILE A 3 9.11 12.28 72.92
CA ILE A 3 8.70 12.56 71.51
C ILE A 3 9.13 11.39 70.64
N LEU A 4 8.14 10.68 70.09
CA LEU A 4 8.35 9.58 69.17
C LEU A 4 8.43 10.15 67.77
N ALA A 5 9.61 10.11 67.16
CA ALA A 5 9.80 10.51 65.77
C ALA A 5 9.43 9.34 64.84
N LEU A 6 8.36 9.46 64.08
CA LEU A 6 8.00 8.53 62.99
C LEU A 6 8.84 8.86 61.74
N LEU A 7 9.74 7.99 61.37
CA LEU A 7 10.40 8.01 60.05
C LEU A 7 9.46 7.34 59.06
N ILE A 8 8.89 8.14 58.14
CA ILE A 8 8.15 7.64 56.96
C ILE A 8 9.17 7.37 55.88
N LEU A 9 9.41 6.09 55.59
CA LEU A 9 10.26 5.62 54.50
C LEU A 9 9.43 5.68 53.20
N TYR A 10 9.67 6.71 52.36
CA TYR A 10 9.10 6.78 51.03
C TYR A 10 9.83 5.77 50.13
N LEU A 11 9.16 4.64 49.83
CA LEU A 11 9.59 3.67 48.84
C LEU A 11 9.19 4.23 47.44
N CYS A 12 10.10 4.92 46.75
CA CYS A 12 9.92 5.27 45.36
C CYS A 12 9.97 3.98 44.53
N LEU A 13 8.80 3.41 44.21
CA LEU A 13 8.64 2.44 43.14
C LEU A 13 8.88 3.18 41.80
N ALA A 14 10.10 3.11 41.31
CA ALA A 14 10.39 3.49 39.91
C ALA A 14 9.67 2.46 39.03
N THR A 15 8.44 2.78 38.62
CA THR A 15 7.81 2.11 37.46
C THR A 15 8.58 2.54 36.23
N GLY A 16 9.60 1.76 35.89
CA GLY A 16 10.21 1.86 34.55
C GLY A 16 9.11 1.61 33.54
N ALA A 17 8.65 2.66 32.88
CA ALA A 17 7.89 2.51 31.64
C ALA A 17 8.80 1.74 30.70
N LEU A 18 8.51 0.47 30.46
CA LEU A 18 9.04 -0.27 29.34
C LEU A 18 8.59 0.55 28.12
N ALA A 19 9.51 1.24 27.51
CA ALA A 19 9.26 1.80 26.18
C ALA A 19 8.84 0.61 25.33
N ASP A 20 7.60 0.62 24.87
CA ASP A 20 7.05 -0.38 23.95
C ASP A 20 7.79 -0.16 22.61
N THR A 21 9.00 -0.73 22.54
CA THR A 21 9.81 -0.66 21.31
C THR A 21 9.16 -1.60 20.33
N ALA A 22 8.69 -1.03 19.20
CA ALA A 22 8.13 -1.81 18.10
C ALA A 22 9.05 -3.01 17.76
N PRO A 23 8.49 -4.17 17.39
CA PRO A 23 9.30 -5.33 17.03
C PRO A 23 10.29 -5.00 15.92
N PRO A 24 11.51 -5.56 15.94
CA PRO A 24 12.49 -5.33 14.89
C PRO A 24 12.01 -5.92 13.57
N VAL A 25 12.37 -5.27 12.47
CA VAL A 25 12.00 -5.65 11.10
C VAL A 25 13.27 -6.07 10.34
N GLY A 26 13.27 -7.30 9.83
CA GLY A 26 14.30 -7.80 8.93
C GLY A 26 14.07 -7.25 7.51
N PHE A 27 15.15 -7.07 6.76
CA PHE A 27 15.10 -6.61 5.38
C PHE A 27 16.06 -7.42 4.50
N ARG A 28 15.59 -7.75 3.29
CA ARG A 28 16.41 -8.39 2.26
C ARG A 28 15.94 -8.01 0.86
N THR A 29 16.83 -8.07 -0.12
CA THR A 29 16.48 -7.93 -1.54
C THR A 29 16.49 -9.33 -2.19
N LEU A 30 15.41 -9.67 -2.90
CA LEU A 30 15.32 -10.83 -3.78
C LEU A 30 15.39 -10.38 -5.25
N ASN A 31 15.98 -11.21 -6.10
CA ASN A 31 15.98 -11.01 -7.55
C ASN A 31 14.90 -11.88 -8.19
N ALA A 32 13.83 -11.24 -8.65
CA ALA A 32 12.72 -11.90 -9.33
C ALA A 32 12.88 -11.74 -10.86
N SER A 33 13.80 -12.49 -11.45
CA SER A 33 14.10 -12.46 -12.90
C SER A 33 14.34 -11.03 -13.42
N GLY A 34 15.21 -10.31 -12.72
CA GLY A 34 15.57 -8.92 -13.06
C GLY A 34 14.76 -7.84 -12.33
N LEU A 35 13.73 -8.20 -11.58
CA LEU A 35 13.04 -7.28 -10.66
C LEU A 35 13.69 -7.39 -9.28
N GLU A 36 14.17 -6.28 -8.74
CA GLU A 36 14.68 -6.22 -7.36
C GLU A 36 13.51 -6.06 -6.39
N ALA A 37 13.06 -7.17 -5.81
CA ALA A 37 12.02 -7.18 -4.79
C ALA A 37 12.60 -6.90 -3.40
N LYS A 38 12.12 -5.83 -2.77
CA LYS A 38 12.47 -5.41 -1.42
C LYS A 38 11.53 -6.09 -0.44
N VAL A 39 12.05 -6.86 0.50
CA VAL A 39 11.29 -7.72 1.41
C VAL A 39 11.51 -7.28 2.85
N TRP A 40 10.44 -6.90 3.54
CA TRP A 40 10.40 -6.64 4.98
C TRP A 40 9.72 -7.83 5.66
N TYR A 41 10.25 -8.27 6.78
CA TYR A 41 9.75 -9.47 7.45
C TYR A 41 9.99 -9.42 8.96
N PRO A 42 9.20 -10.15 9.74
CA PRO A 42 9.42 -10.29 11.17
C PRO A 42 10.79 -10.92 11.47
N THR A 43 11.50 -10.39 12.46
CA THR A 43 12.75 -10.93 12.98
C THR A 43 12.83 -10.75 14.50
N THR A 44 13.66 -11.54 15.15
CA THR A 44 14.05 -11.37 16.56
C THR A 44 15.49 -10.86 16.69
N SER A 45 16.11 -10.48 15.58
CA SER A 45 17.50 -10.01 15.56
C SER A 45 17.67 -8.69 16.31
N THR A 46 18.73 -8.61 17.09
CA THR A 46 19.18 -7.38 17.78
C THR A 46 20.40 -6.75 17.11
N ALA A 47 20.71 -7.15 15.86
CA ALA A 47 21.79 -6.56 15.08
C ALA A 47 21.55 -5.07 14.81
N PRO A 48 22.57 -4.31 14.41
CA PRO A 48 22.44 -2.87 14.18
C PRO A 48 21.35 -2.54 13.17
N ILE A 49 20.58 -1.50 13.48
CA ILE A 49 19.52 -0.97 12.62
C ILE A 49 20.12 0.02 11.62
N ILE A 50 19.72 -0.10 10.36
CA ILE A 50 19.96 0.90 9.32
C ILE A 50 18.67 1.65 8.97
N ARG A 51 18.82 2.83 8.34
CA ARG A 51 17.71 3.61 7.77
C ARG A 51 17.56 3.29 6.29
N LEU A 52 16.66 2.37 5.97
CA LEU A 52 16.38 1.99 4.59
C LEU A 52 15.57 3.07 3.87
N ALA A 53 15.83 3.30 2.59
CA ALA A 53 15.15 4.27 1.72
C ALA A 53 15.31 5.74 2.15
N GLU A 54 16.15 6.05 3.12
CA GLU A 54 16.43 7.42 3.52
C GLU A 54 17.14 8.19 2.40
N ASN A 55 16.71 9.42 2.16
CA ASN A 55 17.32 10.32 1.18
C ASN A 55 17.08 11.79 1.63
N PRO A 56 17.55 12.79 0.89
CA PRO A 56 17.37 14.20 1.29
C PRO A 56 15.91 14.64 1.46
N VAL A 57 14.97 14.02 0.74
CA VAL A 57 13.55 14.38 0.74
C VAL A 57 12.74 13.56 1.74
N PHE A 58 12.97 12.24 1.81
CA PHE A 58 12.14 11.32 2.56
C PHE A 58 12.85 10.71 3.77
N VAL A 59 12.07 10.49 4.82
CA VAL A 59 12.50 9.77 6.02
C VAL A 59 12.56 8.27 5.69
N GLY A 60 13.67 7.62 6.02
CA GLY A 60 13.83 6.18 5.89
C GLY A 60 13.16 5.41 7.03
N VAL A 61 13.01 4.11 6.83
CA VAL A 61 12.44 3.19 7.83
C VAL A 61 13.53 2.35 8.50
N PRO A 62 13.40 2.06 9.81
CA PRO A 62 14.39 1.26 10.53
C PRO A 62 14.26 -0.21 10.16
N VAL A 63 15.37 -0.85 9.76
CA VAL A 63 15.42 -2.28 9.45
C VAL A 63 16.76 -2.89 9.89
N VAL A 64 16.76 -4.20 10.07
CA VAL A 64 17.96 -5.02 10.27
C VAL A 64 18.23 -5.78 8.96
N GLU A 65 19.29 -5.39 8.26
CA GLU A 65 19.65 -5.99 6.96
C GLU A 65 20.06 -7.44 7.13
N ASP A 66 19.62 -8.30 6.23
CA ASP A 66 19.89 -9.75 6.17
C ASP A 66 19.64 -10.51 7.49
N ALA A 67 18.77 -9.99 8.35
CA ALA A 67 18.40 -10.64 9.59
C ALA A 67 17.76 -12.03 9.34
N PRO A 68 17.94 -13.00 10.24
CA PRO A 68 17.16 -14.24 10.19
C PRO A 68 15.65 -13.94 10.26
N ALA A 69 14.85 -14.54 9.35
CA ALA A 69 13.41 -14.43 9.41
C ALA A 69 12.88 -15.17 10.65
N ALA A 70 11.86 -14.61 11.29
CA ALA A 70 11.17 -15.27 12.40
C ALA A 70 10.55 -16.60 11.94
N GLU A 71 10.46 -17.55 12.87
CA GLU A 71 9.82 -18.84 12.63
C GLU A 71 8.29 -18.71 12.54
N GLY A 72 7.65 -19.68 11.90
CA GLY A 72 6.20 -19.74 11.74
C GLY A 72 5.72 -19.36 10.34
N LEU A 73 4.40 -19.38 10.16
CA LEU A 73 3.74 -18.94 8.94
C LEU A 73 3.39 -17.46 9.05
N HIS A 74 3.66 -16.73 7.99
CA HIS A 74 3.43 -15.29 7.89
C HIS A 74 2.52 -14.98 6.69
N PRO A 75 1.48 -14.15 6.87
CA PRO A 75 0.72 -13.62 5.75
C PRO A 75 1.62 -12.74 4.88
N VAL A 76 1.26 -12.61 3.59
CA VAL A 76 2.02 -11.84 2.60
C VAL A 76 1.25 -10.59 2.18
N ALA A 77 1.95 -9.48 2.06
CA ALA A 77 1.45 -8.24 1.49
C ALA A 77 2.37 -7.74 0.37
N LEU A 78 1.89 -7.74 -0.87
CA LEU A 78 2.58 -7.19 -2.03
C LEU A 78 2.15 -5.74 -2.23
N LEU A 79 3.10 -4.80 -2.23
CA LEU A 79 2.85 -3.37 -2.37
C LEU A 79 3.21 -2.90 -3.78
N SER A 80 2.26 -2.22 -4.42
CA SER A 80 2.39 -1.72 -5.79
C SER A 80 2.26 -0.19 -5.80
N HIS A 81 3.32 0.50 -6.19
CA HIS A 81 3.39 1.97 -6.24
C HIS A 81 2.55 2.58 -7.37
N GLY A 82 2.29 3.88 -7.30
CA GLY A 82 1.59 4.66 -8.31
C GLY A 82 2.39 4.91 -9.59
N TYR A 83 1.81 5.68 -10.53
CA TYR A 83 2.49 6.15 -11.74
C TYR A 83 3.72 6.98 -11.36
N SER A 84 4.85 6.74 -12.02
CA SER A 84 6.14 7.37 -11.73
C SER A 84 6.59 7.22 -10.25
N GLY A 85 6.04 6.26 -9.53
CA GLY A 85 6.43 5.95 -8.15
C GLY A 85 7.66 5.03 -8.09
N LEU A 86 8.02 4.67 -6.85
CA LEU A 86 9.10 3.75 -6.53
C LEU A 86 8.69 2.86 -5.36
N TRP A 87 9.33 1.69 -5.22
CA TRP A 87 9.14 0.77 -4.09
C TRP A 87 9.20 1.47 -2.72
N ARG A 88 10.07 2.47 -2.59
CA ARG A 88 10.29 3.21 -1.35
C ARG A 88 9.08 4.05 -0.92
N ASN A 89 8.16 4.38 -1.84
CA ASN A 89 7.01 5.22 -1.52
C ASN A 89 6.11 4.62 -0.44
N GLN A 90 6.07 3.28 -0.34
CA GLN A 90 5.28 2.54 0.64
C GLN A 90 6.13 1.77 1.66
N ALA A 91 7.43 2.09 1.78
CA ALA A 91 8.32 1.44 2.75
C ALA A 91 7.83 1.59 4.19
N TRP A 92 7.19 2.72 4.54
CA TRP A 92 6.57 2.97 5.83
C TRP A 92 5.45 1.97 6.16
N LEU A 93 4.63 1.60 5.17
CA LEU A 93 3.56 0.63 5.35
C LEU A 93 4.12 -0.81 5.36
N ALA A 94 5.15 -1.09 4.54
CA ALA A 94 5.84 -2.36 4.56
C ALA A 94 6.48 -2.65 5.94
N GLU A 95 7.12 -1.64 6.56
CA GLU A 95 7.63 -1.72 7.92
C GLU A 95 6.52 -2.04 8.93
N ALA A 96 5.42 -1.28 8.90
CA ALA A 96 4.30 -1.47 9.82
C ALA A 96 3.65 -2.86 9.68
N LEU A 97 3.55 -3.37 8.45
CA LEU A 97 3.06 -4.71 8.17
C LEU A 97 4.02 -5.78 8.70
N ALA A 98 5.33 -5.62 8.53
CA ALA A 98 6.32 -6.56 9.06
C ALA A 98 6.33 -6.57 10.60
N GLN A 99 6.19 -5.42 11.26
CA GLN A 99 5.98 -5.33 12.71
C GLN A 99 4.69 -6.04 13.16
N ALA A 100 3.68 -6.08 12.29
CA ALA A 100 2.42 -6.78 12.53
C ALA A 100 2.45 -8.28 12.20
N GLY A 101 3.60 -8.81 11.73
CA GLY A 101 3.80 -10.23 11.46
C GLY A 101 3.74 -10.63 9.98
N TYR A 102 3.63 -9.71 9.04
CA TYR A 102 3.57 -9.98 7.60
C TYR A 102 4.96 -10.08 6.97
N ILE A 103 5.06 -10.83 5.88
CA ILE A 103 6.12 -10.65 4.89
C ILE A 103 5.59 -9.62 3.89
N ALA A 104 6.15 -8.41 3.91
CA ALA A 104 5.75 -7.32 3.01
C ALA A 104 6.78 -7.17 1.89
N ILE A 105 6.33 -6.95 0.65
CA ILE A 105 7.19 -6.90 -0.53
C ILE A 105 6.81 -5.71 -1.39
N ALA A 106 7.81 -4.94 -1.82
CA ALA A 106 7.65 -3.87 -2.81
C ALA A 106 8.78 -3.93 -3.84
N PHE A 107 8.53 -3.45 -5.04
CA PHE A 107 9.51 -3.38 -6.11
C PHE A 107 9.13 -2.26 -7.08
N ASP A 108 10.09 -1.83 -7.90
CA ASP A 108 9.83 -0.87 -8.96
C ASP A 108 9.25 -1.59 -10.18
N HIS A 109 8.14 -1.08 -10.70
CA HIS A 109 7.51 -1.59 -11.92
C HIS A 109 8.20 -1.04 -13.16
N PRO A 110 9.03 -1.81 -13.90
CA PRO A 110 9.61 -1.33 -15.15
C PRO A 110 8.53 -0.85 -16.12
N GLY A 111 8.77 0.31 -16.71
CA GLY A 111 7.83 0.98 -17.61
C GLY A 111 6.87 1.98 -16.94
N THR A 112 6.80 2.00 -15.58
CA THR A 112 5.96 2.96 -14.85
C THR A 112 6.61 3.48 -13.56
N SER A 113 7.91 3.24 -13.36
CA SER A 113 8.68 3.76 -12.23
C SER A 113 9.42 5.03 -12.59
N PHE A 114 9.67 5.89 -11.61
CA PHE A 114 10.51 7.07 -11.79
C PHE A 114 11.90 6.68 -12.35
N GLY A 115 12.28 7.32 -13.43
CA GLY A 115 13.54 7.03 -14.14
C GLY A 115 13.49 5.79 -15.06
N ASN A 116 12.38 5.06 -15.11
CA ASN A 116 12.16 3.92 -16.01
C ASN A 116 10.71 3.93 -16.51
N MET A 117 10.40 4.89 -17.38
CA MET A 117 9.07 5.10 -17.94
C MET A 117 9.04 4.61 -19.40
N ASP A 118 8.04 3.78 -19.70
CA ASP A 118 7.68 3.41 -21.08
C ASP A 118 6.66 4.47 -21.59
N PRO A 119 6.91 5.18 -22.68
CA PRO A 119 5.95 6.15 -23.22
C PRO A 119 4.60 5.50 -23.57
N ASP A 120 4.58 4.21 -23.91
CA ASP A 120 3.38 3.45 -24.28
C ASP A 120 2.90 2.53 -23.15
N TRP A 121 3.20 2.87 -21.90
CA TRP A 121 2.90 2.02 -20.71
C TRP A 121 1.42 1.60 -20.61
N ALA A 122 0.51 2.50 -20.97
CA ALA A 122 -0.93 2.25 -20.87
C ALA A 122 -1.47 1.35 -21.98
N ALA A 123 -0.72 1.17 -23.09
CA ALA A 123 -1.00 0.13 -24.08
C ALA A 123 -0.73 -1.29 -23.53
N HIS A 124 -0.03 -1.41 -22.40
CA HIS A 124 0.45 -2.67 -21.84
C HIS A 124 0.05 -2.87 -20.36
N LEU A 125 -1.19 -2.57 -20.01
CA LEU A 125 -1.71 -2.53 -18.64
C LEU A 125 -1.46 -3.80 -17.84
N VAL A 126 -1.49 -4.97 -18.48
CA VAL A 126 -1.31 -6.27 -17.83
C VAL A 126 0.14 -6.56 -17.38
N ARG A 127 1.12 -5.77 -17.81
CA ARG A 127 2.53 -5.95 -17.38
C ARG A 127 2.69 -5.82 -15.87
N ARG A 128 2.04 -4.83 -15.25
CA ARG A 128 2.15 -4.62 -13.80
C ARG A 128 1.63 -5.80 -12.97
N PRO A 129 0.40 -6.31 -13.17
CA PRO A 129 -0.06 -7.49 -12.45
C PRO A 129 0.81 -8.74 -12.74
N GLN A 130 1.31 -8.93 -13.97
CA GLN A 130 2.25 -10.01 -14.28
C GLN A 130 3.56 -9.90 -13.48
N GLN A 131 4.11 -8.70 -13.32
CA GLN A 131 5.29 -8.46 -12.49
C GLN A 131 5.03 -8.77 -11.01
N VAL A 132 3.85 -8.43 -10.48
CA VAL A 132 3.49 -8.79 -9.10
C VAL A 132 3.43 -10.32 -8.93
N SER A 133 2.78 -11.03 -9.86
CA SER A 133 2.72 -12.50 -9.83
C SER A 133 4.11 -13.14 -9.92
N GLN A 134 5.01 -12.60 -10.75
CA GLN A 134 6.41 -13.04 -10.88
C GLN A 134 7.19 -12.85 -9.57
N VAL A 135 7.00 -11.72 -8.89
CA VAL A 135 7.63 -11.46 -7.58
C VAL A 135 7.08 -12.43 -6.53
N LEU A 136 5.79 -12.71 -6.55
CA LEU A 136 5.18 -13.71 -5.67
C LEU A 136 5.74 -15.11 -5.94
N ASP A 137 5.88 -15.52 -7.21
CA ASP A 137 6.48 -16.80 -7.58
C ASP A 137 7.90 -16.95 -7.00
N THR A 138 8.68 -15.87 -7.09
CA THR A 138 10.05 -15.84 -6.55
C THR A 138 10.06 -15.98 -5.03
N LEU A 139 9.16 -15.27 -4.32
CA LEU A 139 9.05 -15.40 -2.86
C LEU A 139 8.71 -16.84 -2.45
N LEU A 140 7.75 -17.45 -3.14
CA LEU A 140 7.28 -18.81 -2.85
C LEU A 140 8.36 -19.88 -3.12
N ALA A 141 9.26 -19.61 -4.06
CA ALA A 141 10.39 -20.49 -4.38
C ALA A 141 11.65 -20.20 -3.52
N ASP A 142 11.67 -19.09 -2.78
CA ASP A 142 12.85 -18.72 -1.98
C ASP A 142 13.05 -19.64 -0.78
N ALA A 143 14.30 -20.08 -0.56
CA ALA A 143 14.65 -21.03 0.48
C ALA A 143 14.42 -20.49 1.91
N THR A 144 14.45 -19.17 2.10
CA THR A 144 14.21 -18.52 3.39
C THR A 144 12.73 -18.33 3.64
N PHE A 145 11.98 -17.88 2.62
CA PHE A 145 10.61 -17.42 2.80
C PHE A 145 9.56 -18.44 2.39
N GLY A 146 9.80 -19.26 1.36
CA GLY A 146 8.76 -20.11 0.77
C GLY A 146 8.04 -21.01 1.79
N ALA A 147 8.78 -21.65 2.70
CA ALA A 147 8.21 -22.48 3.76
C ALA A 147 7.53 -21.68 4.91
N ARG A 148 7.68 -20.36 4.91
CA ARG A 148 7.12 -19.45 5.93
C ARG A 148 5.90 -18.67 5.44
N VAL A 149 5.48 -18.85 4.20
CA VAL A 149 4.32 -18.16 3.64
C VAL A 149 3.03 -18.83 4.11
N ASP A 150 2.11 -18.04 4.66
CA ASP A 150 0.72 -18.45 4.83
C ASP A 150 -0.04 -18.24 3.51
N HIS A 151 -0.19 -19.30 2.74
CA HIS A 151 -0.84 -19.29 1.44
C HIS A 151 -2.34 -18.92 1.49
N ALA A 152 -2.97 -18.96 2.66
CA ALA A 152 -4.36 -18.55 2.82
C ALA A 152 -4.52 -17.02 2.95
N HIS A 153 -3.41 -16.29 3.16
CA HIS A 153 -3.42 -14.86 3.44
C HIS A 153 -2.37 -14.12 2.59
N ILE A 154 -2.65 -13.99 1.29
CA ILE A 154 -1.83 -13.24 0.33
C ILE A 154 -2.62 -12.03 -0.15
N SER A 155 -2.17 -10.84 0.18
CA SER A 155 -2.84 -9.58 -0.14
C SER A 155 -2.02 -8.72 -1.11
N VAL A 156 -2.71 -7.87 -1.87
CA VAL A 156 -2.09 -6.83 -2.70
C VAL A 156 -2.58 -5.47 -2.24
N ILE A 157 -1.65 -4.56 -2.00
CA ILE A 157 -1.90 -3.19 -1.56
C ILE A 157 -1.39 -2.25 -2.64
N GLY A 158 -2.24 -1.45 -3.23
CA GLY A 158 -1.85 -0.57 -4.33
C GLY A 158 -2.20 0.88 -4.08
N HIS A 159 -1.23 1.78 -4.31
CA HIS A 159 -1.45 3.22 -4.29
C HIS A 159 -1.65 3.75 -5.71
N SER A 160 -2.66 4.62 -5.91
CA SER A 160 -2.91 5.25 -7.20
C SER A 160 -3.02 4.21 -8.33
N LEU A 161 -2.20 4.27 -9.38
CA LEU A 161 -2.11 3.24 -10.44
C LEU A 161 -1.85 1.82 -9.88
N GLY A 162 -1.19 1.70 -8.72
CA GLY A 162 -1.02 0.43 -8.01
C GLY A 162 -2.35 -0.18 -7.56
N GLY A 163 -3.36 0.64 -7.26
CA GLY A 163 -4.71 0.18 -6.97
C GLY A 163 -5.37 -0.50 -8.17
N SER A 164 -5.18 0.05 -9.38
CA SER A 164 -5.57 -0.63 -10.61
C SER A 164 -4.87 -1.98 -10.77
N THR A 165 -3.58 -2.08 -10.41
CA THR A 165 -2.83 -3.34 -10.40
C THR A 165 -3.47 -4.36 -9.44
N ALA A 166 -3.88 -3.92 -8.24
CA ALA A 166 -4.56 -4.78 -7.27
C ALA A 166 -5.92 -5.27 -7.78
N LEU A 167 -6.70 -4.40 -8.42
CA LEU A 167 -7.99 -4.79 -9.04
C LEU A 167 -7.81 -5.80 -10.17
N PHE A 168 -6.79 -5.65 -11.02
CA PHE A 168 -6.46 -6.66 -12.03
C PHE A 168 -6.19 -8.03 -11.41
N LEU A 169 -5.37 -8.07 -10.36
CA LEU A 169 -5.02 -9.32 -9.67
C LEU A 169 -6.21 -9.95 -8.94
N ALA A 170 -7.17 -9.15 -8.50
CA ALA A 170 -8.44 -9.63 -7.95
C ALA A 170 -9.41 -10.15 -9.02
N GLY A 171 -9.17 -9.84 -10.30
CA GLY A 171 -9.97 -10.33 -11.44
C GLY A 171 -10.93 -9.31 -12.05
N ALA A 172 -10.81 -8.04 -11.67
CA ALA A 172 -11.56 -6.98 -12.33
C ALA A 172 -11.14 -6.84 -13.81
N VAL A 173 -12.09 -6.47 -14.65
CA VAL A 173 -11.89 -6.27 -16.10
C VAL A 173 -11.80 -4.78 -16.38
N PHE A 174 -10.64 -4.34 -16.85
CA PHE A 174 -10.41 -2.98 -17.31
C PHE A 174 -10.85 -2.88 -18.77
N ASP A 175 -11.71 -1.92 -19.07
CA ASP A 175 -12.23 -1.63 -20.41
C ASP A 175 -11.80 -0.22 -20.82
N PRO A 176 -10.87 -0.07 -21.79
CA PRO A 176 -10.42 1.22 -22.28
C PRO A 176 -11.55 2.12 -22.77
N ALA A 177 -12.55 1.58 -23.47
CA ALA A 177 -13.67 2.37 -23.97
C ALA A 177 -14.41 3.07 -22.84
N ARG A 178 -14.63 2.39 -21.72
CA ARG A 178 -15.29 2.97 -20.53
C ARG A 178 -14.52 4.14 -19.93
N LEU A 179 -13.18 4.04 -19.87
CA LEU A 179 -12.36 5.16 -19.40
C LEU A 179 -12.54 6.38 -20.30
N PHE A 180 -12.44 6.18 -21.63
CA PHE A 180 -12.60 7.27 -22.59
C PHE A 180 -14.01 7.87 -22.56
N ASP A 181 -15.05 7.05 -22.40
CA ASP A 181 -16.43 7.52 -22.23
C ASP A 181 -16.57 8.35 -20.94
N ALA A 182 -16.00 7.91 -19.83
CA ALA A 182 -16.03 8.63 -18.56
C ALA A 182 -15.21 9.93 -18.60
N CYS A 183 -14.11 9.96 -19.34
CA CYS A 183 -13.28 11.14 -19.55
C CYS A 183 -13.93 12.17 -20.49
N GLY A 184 -14.66 11.72 -21.50
CA GLY A 184 -15.13 12.59 -22.58
C GLY A 184 -13.98 13.36 -23.21
N ASP A 185 -14.22 14.61 -23.61
CA ASP A 185 -13.18 15.52 -24.16
C ASP A 185 -12.39 16.25 -23.05
N SER A 186 -12.65 15.94 -21.79
CA SER A 186 -12.06 16.63 -20.63
C SER A 186 -10.56 16.30 -20.50
N SER A 187 -9.74 17.33 -20.38
CA SER A 187 -8.30 17.25 -20.09
C SER A 187 -7.96 17.68 -18.65
N ASP A 188 -8.97 18.06 -17.88
CA ASP A 188 -8.83 18.57 -16.52
C ASP A 188 -8.55 17.46 -15.48
N LYS A 189 -8.79 16.19 -15.83
CA LYS A 189 -8.49 15.04 -14.98
C LYS A 189 -7.15 14.41 -15.36
N ILE A 190 -6.24 14.37 -14.40
CA ILE A 190 -4.87 13.85 -14.60
C ILE A 190 -4.92 12.41 -15.12
N VAL A 191 -5.77 11.55 -14.58
CA VAL A 191 -5.90 10.15 -14.99
C VAL A 191 -6.23 10.03 -16.48
N CYS A 192 -7.15 10.85 -17.00
CA CYS A 192 -7.53 10.83 -18.42
C CYS A 192 -6.36 11.20 -19.32
N THR A 193 -5.60 12.22 -18.93
CA THR A 193 -4.41 12.66 -19.65
C THR A 193 -3.31 11.61 -19.64
N LEU A 194 -3.02 11.03 -18.46
CA LEU A 194 -1.97 10.02 -18.31
C LEU A 194 -2.23 8.77 -19.17
N TYR A 195 -3.44 8.25 -19.16
CA TYR A 195 -3.77 7.07 -19.97
C TYR A 195 -3.72 7.35 -21.47
N ARG A 196 -4.21 8.53 -21.93
CA ARG A 196 -4.12 8.93 -23.35
C ARG A 196 -2.67 9.09 -23.80
N THR A 197 -1.88 9.84 -23.05
CA THR A 197 -0.46 10.08 -23.38
C THR A 197 0.40 8.83 -23.21
N GLY A 198 -0.04 7.87 -22.39
CA GLY A 198 0.59 6.57 -22.20
C GLY A 198 0.22 5.52 -23.25
N GLY A 199 -0.41 5.91 -24.37
CA GLY A 199 -0.67 5.03 -25.51
C GLY A 199 -1.94 4.18 -25.39
N LEU A 200 -2.84 4.43 -24.41
CA LEU A 200 -4.13 3.76 -24.36
C LEU A 200 -5.04 4.25 -25.48
N ALA A 201 -5.70 3.32 -26.16
CA ALA A 201 -6.69 3.62 -27.18
C ALA A 201 -8.05 3.01 -26.82
N PRO A 202 -9.19 3.71 -27.10
CA PRO A 202 -10.53 3.20 -26.80
C PRO A 202 -10.88 1.93 -27.58
N SER A 203 -10.19 1.66 -28.69
CA SER A 203 -10.37 0.46 -29.52
C SER A 203 -9.64 -0.78 -28.98
N GLN A 204 -8.79 -0.65 -27.95
CA GLN A 204 -8.15 -1.80 -27.33
C GLN A 204 -9.20 -2.67 -26.61
N PRO A 205 -9.07 -3.99 -26.67
CA PRO A 205 -10.03 -4.88 -26.01
C PRO A 205 -9.95 -4.76 -24.48
N PRO A 206 -11.04 -5.05 -23.77
CA PRO A 206 -11.02 -5.19 -22.33
C PRO A 206 -10.00 -6.25 -21.88
N VAL A 207 -9.32 -5.99 -20.75
CA VAL A 207 -8.26 -6.84 -20.23
C VAL A 207 -8.48 -7.19 -18.75
N SER A 208 -8.04 -8.38 -18.35
CA SER A 208 -8.02 -8.87 -16.96
C SER A 208 -6.73 -9.66 -16.72
N ALA A 209 -6.29 -9.74 -15.48
CA ALA A 209 -5.06 -10.45 -15.11
C ALA A 209 -5.16 -11.03 -13.69
N ARG A 210 -6.19 -11.86 -13.44
CA ARG A 210 -6.43 -12.45 -12.13
C ARG A 210 -5.30 -13.39 -11.72
N ASP A 211 -4.85 -13.24 -10.46
CA ASP A 211 -4.03 -14.24 -9.78
C ASP A 211 -4.87 -14.89 -8.66
N PRO A 212 -5.21 -16.19 -8.77
CA PRO A 212 -6.09 -16.85 -7.80
C PRO A 212 -5.49 -17.02 -6.40
N ARG A 213 -4.21 -16.73 -6.23
CA ARG A 213 -3.53 -16.76 -4.92
C ARG A 213 -3.84 -15.53 -4.09
N VAL A 214 -4.27 -14.42 -4.73
CA VAL A 214 -4.63 -13.18 -4.02
C VAL A 214 -5.95 -13.38 -3.29
N THR A 215 -5.94 -13.15 -1.98
CA THR A 215 -7.07 -13.38 -1.08
C THR A 215 -7.71 -12.11 -0.51
N ALA A 216 -7.05 -10.95 -0.64
CA ALA A 216 -7.58 -9.64 -0.27
C ALA A 216 -6.85 -8.54 -1.04
N ILE A 217 -7.50 -7.40 -1.26
CA ILE A 217 -6.85 -6.22 -1.84
C ILE A 217 -7.12 -4.96 -1.02
N VAL A 218 -6.15 -4.04 -1.05
CA VAL A 218 -6.27 -2.71 -0.45
C VAL A 218 -5.95 -1.66 -1.52
N LEU A 219 -6.86 -0.72 -1.69
CA LEU A 219 -6.76 0.41 -2.62
C LEU A 219 -6.45 1.65 -1.80
N LEU A 220 -5.27 2.21 -1.98
CA LEU A 220 -4.82 3.45 -1.34
C LEU A 220 -4.93 4.57 -2.37
N ASP A 221 -5.96 5.38 -2.26
CA ASP A 221 -6.28 6.48 -3.18
C ASP A 221 -6.10 6.10 -4.66
N MET A 222 -6.73 4.98 -5.02
CA MET A 222 -6.68 4.39 -6.34
C MET A 222 -7.37 5.29 -7.36
N GLU A 223 -6.78 5.38 -8.54
CA GLU A 223 -7.30 6.17 -9.66
C GLU A 223 -7.75 5.30 -10.82
N GLY A 224 -8.76 5.78 -11.59
CA GLY A 224 -9.24 5.10 -12.80
C GLY A 224 -10.27 4.00 -12.55
N ILE A 225 -11.00 4.01 -11.42
CA ILE A 225 -12.03 2.99 -11.11
C ILE A 225 -13.11 2.90 -12.20
N ARG A 226 -13.42 4.01 -12.87
CA ARG A 226 -14.46 4.10 -13.91
C ARG A 226 -14.12 3.31 -15.19
N ALA A 227 -12.86 2.97 -15.37
CA ALA A 227 -12.41 2.11 -16.46
C ALA A 227 -12.80 0.63 -16.24
N PHE A 228 -13.04 0.22 -15.01
CA PHE A 228 -13.38 -1.17 -14.73
C PHE A 228 -14.86 -1.47 -14.99
N ALA A 229 -15.14 -2.61 -15.59
CA ALA A 229 -16.50 -3.07 -15.89
C ALA A 229 -17.27 -3.30 -14.57
N PRO A 230 -18.45 -2.68 -14.37
CA PRO A 230 -19.21 -2.78 -13.12
C PRO A 230 -19.52 -4.20 -12.69
N ASP A 231 -19.90 -5.07 -13.62
CA ASP A 231 -20.20 -6.46 -13.32
C ASP A 231 -18.98 -7.23 -12.80
N SER A 232 -17.78 -6.91 -13.32
CA SER A 232 -16.53 -7.51 -12.83
C SER A 232 -16.14 -7.00 -11.45
N LEU A 233 -16.42 -5.73 -11.14
CA LEU A 233 -16.24 -5.18 -9.80
C LEU A 233 -17.23 -5.79 -8.81
N ALA A 234 -18.51 -5.87 -9.17
CA ALA A 234 -19.55 -6.47 -8.33
C ALA A 234 -19.28 -7.97 -8.06
N GLY A 235 -18.64 -8.67 -9.00
CA GLY A 235 -18.28 -10.08 -8.91
C GLY A 235 -16.90 -10.37 -8.31
N LEU A 236 -16.22 -9.39 -7.70
CA LEU A 236 -14.90 -9.61 -7.10
C LEU A 236 -14.95 -10.72 -6.03
N PRO A 237 -14.10 -11.76 -6.16
CA PRO A 237 -14.15 -12.93 -5.27
C PRO A 237 -13.40 -12.72 -3.95
N VAL A 238 -12.79 -11.54 -3.77
CA VAL A 238 -11.96 -11.21 -2.61
C VAL A 238 -12.45 -9.92 -1.95
N PRO A 239 -12.27 -9.77 -0.63
CA PRO A 239 -12.59 -8.54 0.07
C PRO A 239 -11.70 -7.39 -0.37
N VAL A 240 -12.26 -6.17 -0.35
CA VAL A 240 -11.63 -4.94 -0.76
C VAL A 240 -11.68 -3.90 0.36
N LEU A 241 -10.55 -3.29 0.69
CA LEU A 241 -10.50 -2.04 1.46
C LEU A 241 -10.12 -0.90 0.54
N ALA A 242 -10.96 0.12 0.43
CA ALA A 242 -10.66 1.37 -0.26
C ALA A 242 -10.48 2.49 0.75
N LEU A 243 -9.27 3.03 0.83
CA LEU A 243 -8.93 4.24 1.60
C LEU A 243 -8.60 5.34 0.61
N VAL A 244 -9.36 6.42 0.63
CA VAL A 244 -9.20 7.53 -0.31
C VAL A 244 -8.80 8.81 0.43
N SER A 245 -8.12 9.71 -0.27
CA SER A 245 -7.78 11.04 0.26
C SER A 245 -9.05 11.78 0.69
N GLY A 246 -8.96 12.61 1.73
CA GLY A 246 -10.08 13.43 2.23
C GLY A 246 -9.95 14.91 1.87
N VAL A 247 -8.84 15.31 1.23
CA VAL A 247 -8.59 16.66 0.74
C VAL A 247 -8.86 16.70 -0.75
N GLU A 248 -9.69 17.67 -1.20
CA GLU A 248 -10.01 17.84 -2.62
C GLU A 248 -8.77 18.24 -3.43
N ASP A 249 -8.54 17.59 -4.55
CA ASP A 249 -7.51 17.93 -5.54
C ASP A 249 -8.19 18.18 -6.90
N PRO A 250 -7.98 19.35 -7.51
CA PRO A 250 -8.60 19.67 -8.80
C PRO A 250 -8.20 18.70 -9.92
N GLY A 251 -6.98 18.15 -9.89
CA GLY A 251 -6.52 17.17 -10.88
C GLY A 251 -7.02 15.74 -10.63
N LEU A 252 -7.42 15.47 -9.37
CA LEU A 252 -7.92 14.17 -8.90
C LEU A 252 -9.21 14.39 -8.09
N PRO A 253 -10.33 14.81 -8.73
CA PRO A 253 -11.54 15.19 -8.01
C PRO A 253 -12.14 14.01 -7.23
N LEU A 254 -12.32 14.15 -5.92
CA LEU A 254 -12.86 13.11 -5.03
C LEU A 254 -14.18 12.52 -5.51
N GLY A 255 -15.07 13.35 -6.03
CA GLY A 255 -16.37 12.91 -6.55
C GLY A 255 -16.24 12.04 -7.80
N TRP A 256 -15.18 12.23 -8.60
CA TRP A 256 -14.98 11.49 -9.83
C TRP A 256 -14.17 10.20 -9.61
N GLU A 257 -13.19 10.21 -8.74
CA GLU A 257 -12.31 9.07 -8.45
C GLU A 257 -12.65 8.41 -7.10
N GLY A 258 -12.27 9.02 -6.00
CA GLY A 258 -12.35 8.40 -4.66
C GLY A 258 -13.77 7.94 -4.30
N ARG A 259 -14.76 8.84 -4.36
CA ARG A 259 -16.15 8.53 -4.00
C ARG A 259 -16.84 7.60 -4.99
N ALA A 260 -16.40 7.54 -6.25
CA ALA A 260 -16.91 6.57 -7.20
C ALA A 260 -16.63 5.13 -6.77
N GLN A 261 -15.54 4.87 -6.04
CA GLN A 261 -15.21 3.55 -5.52
C GLN A 261 -16.28 3.02 -4.58
N SER A 262 -16.86 3.86 -3.72
CA SER A 262 -17.92 3.45 -2.79
C SER A 262 -19.20 2.97 -3.49
N ALA A 263 -19.47 3.52 -4.69
CA ALA A 263 -20.64 3.17 -5.48
C ALA A 263 -20.41 1.96 -6.41
N LEU A 264 -19.17 1.71 -6.82
CA LEU A 264 -18.82 0.69 -7.81
C LEU A 264 -18.33 -0.63 -7.18
N LEU A 265 -17.73 -0.57 -5.99
CA LEU A 265 -17.25 -1.77 -5.30
C LEU A 265 -18.40 -2.52 -4.61
N PRO A 266 -18.33 -3.87 -4.49
CA PRO A 266 -19.39 -4.67 -3.91
C PRO A 266 -19.57 -4.38 -2.41
N PRO A 267 -20.71 -3.84 -1.95
CA PRO A 267 -20.86 -3.38 -0.57
C PRO A 267 -20.79 -4.51 0.47
N ALA A 268 -21.10 -5.74 0.08
CA ALA A 268 -21.07 -6.91 0.96
C ALA A 268 -19.63 -7.30 1.39
N THR A 269 -18.67 -7.12 0.49
CA THR A 269 -17.28 -7.57 0.67
C THR A 269 -16.27 -6.41 0.68
N SER A 270 -16.72 -5.17 0.48
CA SER A 270 -15.85 -3.99 0.47
C SER A 270 -16.05 -3.13 1.71
N ARG A 271 -14.98 -2.43 2.07
CA ARG A 271 -14.98 -1.34 3.06
C ARG A 271 -14.42 -0.10 2.38
N TYR A 272 -15.04 1.03 2.62
CA TYR A 272 -14.64 2.33 2.08
C TYR A 272 -14.50 3.34 3.21
N ALA A 273 -13.44 4.14 3.18
CA ALA A 273 -13.29 5.28 4.08
C ALA A 273 -12.50 6.41 3.44
N GLU A 274 -12.91 7.65 3.69
CA GLU A 274 -12.12 8.84 3.41
C GLU A 274 -11.15 9.09 4.57
N VAL A 275 -9.88 9.25 4.27
CA VAL A 275 -8.82 9.57 5.23
C VAL A 275 -8.78 11.08 5.38
N ILE A 276 -9.50 11.58 6.38
CA ILE A 276 -9.66 13.01 6.61
C ILE A 276 -8.30 13.68 6.79
N GLY A 277 -8.07 14.75 6.05
CA GLY A 277 -6.83 15.50 6.07
C GLY A 277 -5.69 14.96 5.20
N ALA A 278 -5.88 13.79 4.57
CA ALA A 278 -4.93 13.22 3.63
C ALA A 278 -5.13 13.78 2.22
N THR A 279 -4.03 14.02 1.52
CA THR A 279 -3.96 14.24 0.07
C THR A 279 -3.62 12.92 -0.64
N HIS A 280 -3.64 12.92 -1.98
CA HIS A 280 -3.18 11.78 -2.78
C HIS A 280 -1.77 11.31 -2.40
N PHE A 281 -0.87 12.24 -2.08
CA PHE A 281 0.52 11.96 -1.75
C PHE A 281 0.77 11.61 -0.28
N SER A 282 -0.23 11.71 0.58
CA SER A 282 -0.14 11.29 1.99
C SER A 282 0.10 9.79 2.17
N PHE A 283 -0.21 8.99 1.15
CA PHE A 283 0.05 7.55 1.12
C PHE A 283 1.50 7.19 0.73
N MET A 284 2.34 8.20 0.42
CA MET A 284 3.76 8.04 0.16
C MET A 284 4.59 8.23 1.44
N SER A 285 5.91 8.03 1.35
CA SER A 285 6.84 8.17 2.48
C SER A 285 6.77 9.53 3.16
N LEU A 286 7.10 9.55 4.45
CA LEU A 286 7.15 10.77 5.27
C LEU A 286 8.23 11.72 4.75
N CYS A 287 7.85 12.95 4.48
CA CYS A 287 8.78 14.00 4.05
C CYS A 287 9.61 14.51 5.22
N LYS A 288 10.88 14.87 4.93
CA LYS A 288 11.76 15.56 5.87
C LYS A 288 11.42 17.05 5.93
N PRO A 289 11.72 17.74 7.05
CA PRO A 289 11.59 19.17 7.09
C PRO A 289 12.41 19.86 5.97
N GLY A 290 11.76 20.74 5.22
CA GLY A 290 12.37 21.44 4.08
C GLY A 290 12.46 20.64 2.79
N ALA A 291 11.83 19.46 2.71
CA ALA A 291 11.77 18.65 1.51
C ALA A 291 11.19 19.38 0.30
N GLU A 292 10.21 20.27 0.54
CA GLU A 292 9.53 21.06 -0.49
C GLU A 292 10.53 21.92 -1.30
N ALA A 293 11.53 22.49 -0.62
CA ALA A 293 12.56 23.29 -1.30
C ALA A 293 13.45 22.45 -2.22
N LEU A 294 13.62 21.16 -1.94
CA LEU A 294 14.38 20.23 -2.76
C LEU A 294 13.59 19.67 -3.94
N LEU A 295 12.27 19.59 -3.79
CA LEU A 295 11.36 19.06 -4.80
C LEU A 295 11.01 20.09 -5.89
N GLY A 296 11.13 21.41 -5.61
CA GLY A 296 10.79 22.44 -6.58
C GLY A 296 9.35 22.36 -7.06
N ASP A 297 9.14 22.13 -8.35
CA ASP A 297 7.80 22.02 -8.95
C ASP A 297 7.00 20.79 -8.42
N ASP A 298 7.68 19.78 -7.88
CA ASP A 298 7.07 18.59 -7.26
C ASP A 298 6.81 18.77 -5.74
N ALA A 299 6.92 19.98 -5.21
CA ALA A 299 6.71 20.27 -3.77
C ALA A 299 5.33 19.81 -3.24
N TYR A 300 4.32 19.76 -4.12
CA TYR A 300 2.97 19.24 -3.81
C TYR A 300 2.97 17.82 -3.21
N VAL A 301 4.00 17.02 -3.49
CA VAL A 301 4.17 15.67 -2.90
C VAL A 301 4.27 15.72 -1.38
N CYS A 302 4.77 16.84 -0.82
CA CYS A 302 4.96 17.03 0.62
C CYS A 302 4.03 18.10 1.22
N GLN A 303 2.98 18.50 0.52
CA GLN A 303 2.11 19.61 0.91
C GLN A 303 0.63 19.24 0.87
N GLY A 304 -0.20 20.11 1.45
CA GLY A 304 -1.66 20.07 1.35
C GLY A 304 -2.37 19.22 2.42
N GLU A 305 -1.64 18.44 3.23
CA GLU A 305 -2.25 17.73 4.35
C GLU A 305 -2.74 18.71 5.42
N THR A 306 -3.91 18.40 6.00
CA THR A 306 -4.46 19.16 7.14
C THR A 306 -4.26 18.42 8.48
N VAL A 307 -3.75 17.19 8.43
CA VAL A 307 -3.32 16.36 9.56
C VAL A 307 -1.87 15.93 9.30
N PRO A 308 -0.98 15.92 10.31
CA PRO A 308 0.41 15.50 10.12
C PRO A 308 0.51 14.10 9.47
N ARG A 309 1.30 13.95 8.39
CA ARG A 309 1.45 12.69 7.64
C ARG A 309 1.81 11.51 8.54
N ALA A 310 2.62 11.71 9.57
CA ALA A 310 2.97 10.65 10.51
C ALA A 310 1.76 10.14 11.32
N GLU A 311 0.75 10.97 11.56
CA GLU A 311 -0.52 10.55 12.19
C GLU A 311 -1.38 9.79 11.20
N LEU A 312 -1.51 10.30 9.98
CA LEU A 312 -2.19 9.62 8.88
C LEU A 312 -1.62 8.22 8.66
N HIS A 313 -0.29 8.08 8.61
CA HIS A 313 0.38 6.78 8.45
C HIS A 313 0.02 5.79 9.55
N ARG A 314 -0.01 6.22 10.83
CA ARG A 314 -0.41 5.33 11.94
C ARG A 314 -1.85 4.85 11.78
N ASP A 315 -2.77 5.74 11.40
CA ASP A 315 -4.18 5.42 11.26
C ASP A 315 -4.44 4.55 10.03
N ILE A 316 -3.80 4.84 8.90
CA ILE A 316 -3.86 4.04 7.68
C ILE A 316 -3.30 2.64 7.95
N ALA A 317 -2.09 2.52 8.52
CA ALA A 317 -1.47 1.23 8.81
C ALA A 317 -2.35 0.39 9.74
N ARG A 318 -2.87 0.98 10.83
CA ARG A 318 -3.80 0.30 11.74
C ARG A 318 -5.06 -0.19 11.02
N THR A 319 -5.66 0.62 10.17
CA THR A 319 -6.87 0.28 9.41
C THR A 319 -6.59 -0.87 8.43
N VAL A 320 -5.49 -0.79 7.68
CA VAL A 320 -5.06 -1.84 6.74
C VAL A 320 -4.80 -3.15 7.49
N ILE A 321 -4.00 -3.14 8.55
CA ILE A 321 -3.67 -4.32 9.34
C ILE A 321 -4.92 -4.96 9.95
N ASN A 322 -5.83 -4.15 10.51
CA ASN A 322 -7.08 -4.66 11.07
C ASN A 322 -7.98 -5.29 10.00
N PHE A 323 -8.07 -4.69 8.81
CA PHE A 323 -8.81 -5.25 7.70
C PHE A 323 -8.22 -6.60 7.27
N LEU A 324 -6.91 -6.68 7.07
CA LEU A 324 -6.24 -7.91 6.62
C LEU A 324 -6.26 -9.04 7.67
N ARG A 325 -6.35 -8.70 8.96
CA ARG A 325 -6.48 -9.67 10.06
C ARG A 325 -7.92 -10.14 10.29
N SER A 326 -8.91 -9.31 9.91
CA SER A 326 -10.29 -9.71 10.03
C SER A 326 -10.51 -10.90 9.10
N ASP A 327 -10.83 -12.06 9.70
CA ASP A 327 -11.18 -13.25 8.93
C ASP A 327 -12.41 -12.90 8.09
N THR A 328 -12.19 -12.66 6.80
CA THR A 328 -13.21 -12.21 5.85
C THR A 328 -14.34 -13.20 5.68
N ARG A 329 -14.18 -14.43 6.20
CA ARG A 329 -15.23 -15.44 6.33
C ARG A 329 -16.23 -15.15 7.45
N LEU A 330 -15.91 -14.24 8.42
CA LEU A 330 -16.83 -13.84 9.49
C LEU A 330 -17.86 -12.79 9.07
N VAL A 331 -17.68 -12.09 7.95
CA VAL A 331 -18.64 -11.10 7.45
C VAL A 331 -19.96 -11.73 7.05
N SER A 332 -19.96 -13.00 6.63
CA SER A 332 -21.20 -13.76 6.34
C SER A 332 -22.00 -14.17 7.59
N ARG A 333 -21.42 -14.10 8.80
CA ARG A 333 -22.11 -14.45 10.06
C ARG A 333 -22.75 -13.27 10.80
N LEU A 334 -22.32 -12.04 10.51
CA LEU A 334 -22.90 -10.83 11.14
C LEU A 334 -24.14 -10.27 10.40
N GLN A 335 -24.50 -10.84 9.25
CA GLN A 335 -25.73 -10.49 8.53
C GLN A 335 -26.91 -11.42 8.90
N SER A 336 -26.73 -12.36 9.82
CA SER A 336 -27.75 -13.31 10.29
C SER A 336 -28.11 -13.14 11.77
N LEU A 337 -27.81 -12.00 12.37
CA LEU A 337 -28.33 -11.52 13.64
C LEU A 337 -28.98 -10.14 13.42
#